data_68c39da4c243b14b902ce6cd01186493
#
_entry.id   68c39da4c243b14b902ce6cd01186493
#
_cell.length_a   1.000
_cell.length_b   1.000
_cell.length_c   1.000
_cell.angle_alpha   90.00
_cell.angle_beta   90.00
_cell.angle_gamma   90.00
#
_symmetry.space_group_name_H-M   'P 1'
#
loop_
_entity.id
_entity.type
_entity.pdbx_description
1 polymer ?
#
loop_
_entity_poly.entity_id
_entity_poly.type
_entity_poly.pdbx_seq_one_letter_code
_entity_poly.pdbx_strand_id
1 'polypeptide(L)' 'MKLITADEARELRVNDSLEKIDAVIRDCAAGGAKAVACPLCCGAEEVQMIADRLRRNGFKVYGEDDWKVRGLLHILWW' A
#
# COMPACT_ATOMS: atom_id res chain seq x y z
N MET A 1 -23.08 18.73 13.40
CA MET A 1 -22.30 17.90 12.47
C MET A 1 -20.91 17.62 13.04
N LYS A 2 -20.50 16.38 13.02
CA LYS A 2 -19.19 16.01 13.54
C LYS A 2 -18.16 16.01 12.41
N LEU A 3 -17.11 16.79 12.56
CA LEU A 3 -16.03 16.82 11.55
C LEU A 3 -15.11 15.62 11.71
N ILE A 4 -14.59 15.17 10.58
CA ILE A 4 -13.58 14.13 10.55
C ILE A 4 -12.27 14.66 11.15
N THR A 5 -11.56 13.82 11.89
CA THR A 5 -10.25 14.18 12.43
C THR A 5 -9.15 13.95 11.37
N ALA A 6 -7.97 14.52 11.61
CA ALA A 6 -6.82 14.29 10.73
C ALA A 6 -6.45 12.80 10.65
N ASP A 7 -6.53 12.10 11.78
CA ASP A 7 -6.24 10.67 11.82
C ASP A 7 -7.25 9.86 11.01
N GLU A 8 -8.53 10.19 11.12
CA GLU A 8 -9.58 9.55 10.32
C GLU A 8 -9.38 9.83 8.83
N ALA A 9 -8.97 11.03 8.47
CA ALA A 9 -8.68 11.39 7.08
C ALA A 9 -7.53 10.56 6.51
N ARG A 10 -6.47 10.36 7.30
CA ARG A 10 -5.34 9.51 6.91
C ARG A 10 -5.77 8.06 6.73
N GLU A 11 -6.62 7.55 7.63
CA GLU A 11 -7.15 6.19 7.55
C GLU A 11 -7.97 5.98 6.28
N LEU A 12 -8.80 6.92 5.89
CA LEU A 12 -9.56 6.83 4.66
C LEU A 12 -8.65 6.73 3.45
N ARG A 13 -7.58 7.52 3.42
CA ARG A 13 -6.61 7.51 2.34
C ARG A 13 -5.84 6.19 2.27
N VAL A 14 -5.41 5.69 3.42
CA VAL A 14 -4.73 4.42 3.53
C VAL A 14 -5.63 3.28 3.08
N ASN A 15 -6.88 3.27 3.52
CA ASN A 15 -7.85 2.25 3.13
C ASN A 15 -8.14 2.26 1.63
N ASP A 16 -8.28 3.45 1.04
CA ASP A 16 -8.48 3.59 -0.41
C ASP A 16 -7.28 3.03 -1.18
N SER A 17 -6.06 3.37 -0.75
CA SER A 17 -4.84 2.86 -1.36
C SER A 17 -4.74 1.33 -1.22
N LEU A 18 -5.09 0.80 -0.05
CA LEU A 18 -5.07 -0.65 0.19
C LEU A 18 -6.08 -1.39 -0.69
N GLU A 19 -7.26 -0.82 -0.93
CA GLU A 19 -8.24 -1.40 -1.83
C GLU A 19 -7.70 -1.51 -3.26
N LYS A 20 -7.04 -0.46 -3.74
CA LYS A 20 -6.42 -0.45 -5.06
C LYS A 20 -5.27 -1.46 -5.15
N ILE A 21 -4.44 -1.52 -4.12
CA ILE A 21 -3.34 -2.48 -4.04
C ILE A 21 -3.88 -3.91 -4.01
N ASP A 22 -4.92 -4.16 -3.23
CA ASP A 22 -5.56 -5.48 -3.13
C ASP A 22 -6.05 -5.94 -4.51
N ALA A 23 -6.70 -5.06 -5.26
CA ALA A 23 -7.18 -5.38 -6.61
C ALA A 23 -6.02 -5.75 -7.54
N VAL A 24 -4.92 -5.00 -7.48
CA VAL A 24 -3.73 -5.27 -8.30
C VAL A 24 -3.09 -6.60 -7.91
N ILE A 25 -2.98 -6.87 -6.60
CA ILE A 25 -2.41 -8.13 -6.10
C ILE A 25 -3.25 -9.33 -6.58
N ARG A 26 -4.57 -9.24 -6.45
CA ARG A 26 -5.47 -10.32 -6.89
C ARG A 26 -5.34 -10.61 -8.39
N ASP A 27 -5.27 -9.55 -9.17
CA ASP A 27 -5.10 -9.65 -10.62
C ASP A 27 -3.77 -10.31 -10.98
N CYS A 28 -2.68 -9.85 -10.39
CA CYS A 28 -1.34 -10.39 -10.63
C CYS A 28 -1.21 -11.83 -10.13
N ALA A 29 -1.75 -12.14 -8.97
CA ALA A 29 -1.71 -13.48 -8.39
C ALA A 29 -2.49 -14.47 -9.26
N ALA A 30 -3.64 -14.07 -9.79
CA ALA A 30 -4.43 -14.89 -10.70
C ALA A 30 -3.66 -15.20 -11.99
N GLY A 31 -2.79 -14.29 -12.43
CA GLY A 31 -1.91 -14.50 -13.57
C GLY A 31 -0.63 -15.28 -13.28
N GLY A 32 -0.45 -15.73 -12.03
CA GLY A 32 0.72 -16.52 -11.65
C GLY A 32 1.92 -15.70 -11.14
N ALA A 33 1.76 -14.39 -10.96
CA ALA A 33 2.83 -13.56 -10.44
C ALA A 33 3.05 -13.80 -8.95
N LYS A 34 4.26 -13.52 -8.46
CA LYS A 34 4.64 -13.66 -7.04
C LYS A 34 4.93 -12.31 -6.39
N ALA A 35 4.93 -11.26 -7.17
CA ALA A 35 5.27 -9.91 -6.71
C ALA A 35 4.67 -8.89 -7.64
N VAL A 36 4.52 -7.66 -7.14
CA VAL A 36 4.05 -6.53 -7.92
C VAL A 36 4.71 -5.24 -7.42
N ALA A 37 4.94 -4.30 -8.32
CA ALA A 37 5.38 -2.96 -7.97
C ALA A 37 4.20 -2.01 -8.18
N CYS A 38 3.77 -1.34 -7.11
CA CYS A 38 2.62 -0.44 -7.14
C CYS A 38 3.06 1.01 -7.03
N PRO A 39 2.64 1.88 -7.96
CA PRO A 39 2.86 3.31 -7.78
C PRO A 39 1.96 3.84 -6.68
N LEU A 40 2.48 4.74 -5.86
CA LEU A 40 1.74 5.36 -4.77
C LEU A 40 1.76 6.88 -4.91
N CYS A 41 0.61 7.50 -4.64
CA CYS A 41 0.44 8.95 -4.69
C CYS A 41 0.02 9.48 -3.31
N CYS A 42 0.76 9.12 -2.27
CA CYS A 42 0.46 9.52 -0.90
C CYS A 42 1.74 9.95 -0.16
N GLY A 43 1.57 10.46 1.06
CA GLY A 43 2.68 10.93 1.85
C GLY A 43 3.51 9.80 2.46
N ALA A 44 4.69 10.14 2.98
CA ALA A 44 5.60 9.15 3.57
C ALA A 44 4.96 8.39 4.73
N GLU A 45 4.16 9.08 5.55
CA GLU A 45 3.48 8.45 6.69
C GLU A 45 2.46 7.41 6.23
N GLU A 46 1.67 7.72 5.20
CA GLU A 46 0.69 6.80 4.64
C GLU A 46 1.38 5.58 4.01
N VAL A 47 2.52 5.77 3.36
CA VAL A 47 3.30 4.66 2.80
C VAL A 47 3.75 3.70 3.89
N GLN A 48 4.24 4.23 5.02
CA GLN A 48 4.64 3.39 6.16
C GLN A 48 3.45 2.61 6.73
N MET A 49 2.30 3.25 6.85
CA MET A 49 1.07 2.59 7.33
C MET A 49 0.63 1.48 6.39
N ILE A 50 0.67 1.75 5.09
CA ILE A 50 0.33 0.75 4.07
C ILE A 50 1.27 -0.45 4.15
N ALA A 51 2.58 -0.18 4.22
CA ALA A 51 3.59 -1.24 4.33
C ALA A 51 3.36 -2.10 5.58
N ASP A 52 3.12 -1.47 6.73
CA ASP A 52 2.86 -2.18 7.98
C ASP A 52 1.64 -3.09 7.88
N ARG A 53 0.56 -2.61 7.29
CA ARG A 53 -0.66 -3.40 7.14
C ARG A 53 -0.47 -4.57 6.20
N LEU A 54 0.26 -4.39 5.11
CA LEU A 54 0.58 -5.47 4.19
C LEU A 54 1.44 -6.53 4.87
N ARG A 55 2.44 -6.11 5.65
CA ARG A 55 3.29 -7.04 6.40
C ARG A 55 2.50 -7.85 7.42
N ARG A 56 1.53 -7.25 8.07
CA ARG A 56 0.64 -7.95 9.02
C ARG A 56 -0.20 -9.02 8.33
N ASN A 57 -0.49 -8.84 7.05
CA ASN A 57 -1.22 -9.82 6.25
C ASN A 57 -0.32 -10.85 5.57
N GLY A 58 0.97 -10.86 5.91
CA GLY A 58 1.91 -11.87 5.42
C GLY A 58 2.69 -11.48 4.18
N PHE A 59 2.52 -10.27 3.69
CA PHE A 59 3.28 -9.81 2.52
C PHE A 59 4.66 -9.31 2.91
N LYS A 60 5.61 -9.45 1.99
CA LYS A 60 6.92 -8.83 2.11
C LYS A 60 6.85 -7.51 1.34
N VAL A 61 7.28 -6.42 1.96
CA VAL A 61 7.19 -5.08 1.37
C VAL A 61 8.55 -4.43 1.38
N TYR A 62 8.97 -3.91 0.23
CA TYR A 62 10.24 -3.23 0.05
C TYR A 62 10.03 -1.92 -0.69
N GLY A 63 10.91 -0.96 -0.44
CA GLY A 63 10.90 0.31 -1.15
C GLY A 63 10.18 1.43 -0.42
N GLU A 64 9.71 1.20 0.80
CA GLU A 64 9.06 2.23 1.60
C GLU A 64 10.00 3.40 1.96
N ASP A 65 11.31 3.17 1.94
CA ASP A 65 12.30 4.22 2.17
C ASP A 65 12.71 4.94 0.89
N ASP A 66 12.58 4.28 -0.24
CA ASP A 66 13.01 4.77 -1.56
C ASP A 66 11.87 5.20 -2.47
N TRP A 67 10.63 5.11 -1.99
CA TRP A 67 9.47 5.34 -2.84
C TRP A 67 9.46 6.75 -3.46
N LYS A 68 10.02 7.74 -2.76
CA LYS A 68 10.09 9.12 -3.27
C LYS A 68 10.98 9.23 -4.51
N VAL A 69 11.99 8.39 -4.60
CA VAL A 69 12.92 8.37 -5.73
C VAL A 69 12.38 7.50 -6.86
N ARG A 70 11.85 6.33 -6.52
CA ARG A 70 11.37 5.34 -7.50
C ARG A 70 9.88 5.46 -7.81
N GLY A 71 9.10 6.04 -6.89
CA GLY A 71 7.65 6.16 -7.04
C GLY A 71 6.90 4.83 -6.94
N LEU A 72 7.56 3.75 -6.50
CA LEU A 72 7.00 2.41 -6.49
C LEU A 72 7.22 1.73 -5.15
N LEU A 73 6.21 0.98 -4.69
CA LEU A 73 6.32 0.10 -3.55
C LEU A 73 6.30 -1.34 -4.06
N HIS A 74 7.29 -2.13 -3.66
CA HIS A 74 7.41 -3.53 -4.07
C HIS A 74 6.75 -4.44 -3.04
N ILE A 75 5.80 -5.26 -3.49
CA ILE A 75 5.02 -6.16 -2.64
C ILE A 75 5.19 -7.58 -3.15
N LEU A 76 5.56 -8.51 -2.25
CA LEU A 76 5.81 -9.91 -2.57
C LEU A 76 4.97 -10.79 -1.65
N TRP A 77 4.48 -11.92 -2.17
CA TRP A 77 3.63 -12.84 -1.38
C TRP A 77 4.03 -14.31 -1.48
N TRP A 78 5.21 -14.58 -1.94
CA TRP A 78 5.75 -15.95 -1.99
C TRP A 78 6.66 -16.26 -0.83
#